data_c65a9c6afc4c1239e79d69da4948477d
#
_entry.id   c65a9c6afc4c1239e79d69da4948477d
#
_cell.length_a   1.000
_cell.length_b   1.000
_cell.length_c   1.000
_cell.angle_alpha   90.00
_cell.angle_beta   90.00
_cell.angle_gamma   90.00
#
_symmetry.space_group_name_H-M   'P 1'
#
loop_
_entity.id
_entity.type
_entity.pdbx_description
1 polymer ?
#
loop_
_entity_poly.entity_id
_entity_poly.type
_entity_poly.pdbx_seq_one_letter_code
_entity_poly.pdbx_strand_id
1 'polypeptide(L)'
;SEITVFEIGGTVGEYQNAIFLEAARILKLKNPKDVMVVMVSYLPIPNNLGEMKTKPTQNAVRQLNSYGINADMIIARSEVPIDHKRKEKIALATGVPADNVISAPDIESIYDVPIHFEKDGLSKRVRE
;
A
#
# COMPACT_ATOMS: atom_id res chain seq x y z
N SER A 1 -11.02 22.14 -2.04
CA SER A 1 -9.77 21.45 -1.68
C SER A 1 -9.09 21.00 -2.96
N GLU A 2 -7.80 21.21 -3.08
CA GLU A 2 -7.02 20.76 -4.25
C GLU A 2 -6.72 19.27 -4.17
N ILE A 3 -6.55 18.74 -2.96
CA ILE A 3 -6.32 17.33 -2.69
C ILE A 3 -7.21 16.90 -1.54
N THR A 4 -7.83 15.73 -1.68
CA THR A 4 -8.62 15.11 -0.62
C THR A 4 -8.10 13.69 -0.38
N VAL A 5 -7.85 13.34 0.87
CA VAL A 5 -7.41 12.00 1.27
C VAL A 5 -8.57 11.33 2.01
N PHE A 6 -8.95 10.14 1.53
CA PHE A 6 -9.93 9.29 2.20
C PHE A 6 -9.23 8.06 2.76
N GLU A 7 -9.47 7.78 4.03
CA GLU A 7 -9.08 6.53 4.64
C GLU A 7 -10.27 5.57 4.70
N ILE A 8 -10.07 4.34 4.19
CA ILE A 8 -10.99 3.23 4.39
C ILE A 8 -10.32 2.33 5.42
N GLY A 9 -10.76 2.41 6.66
CA GLY A 9 -10.19 1.67 7.78
C GLY A 9 -10.54 0.18 7.76
N GLY A 10 -9.83 -0.59 8.59
CA GLY A 10 -10.03 -2.03 8.71
C GLY A 10 -9.30 -2.84 7.64
N THR A 11 -9.53 -4.15 7.65
CA THR A 11 -8.94 -5.08 6.68
C THR A 11 -9.77 -5.11 5.40
N VAL A 12 -9.10 -5.20 4.24
CA VAL A 12 -9.79 -5.40 2.96
C VAL A 12 -10.60 -6.70 3.02
N GLY A 13 -11.87 -6.62 2.63
CA GLY A 13 -12.80 -7.75 2.69
C GLY A 13 -13.73 -7.76 3.90
N GLU A 14 -13.55 -6.84 4.85
CA GLU A 14 -14.55 -6.63 5.89
C GLU A 14 -15.86 -6.12 5.28
N TYR A 15 -16.96 -6.78 5.60
CA TYR A 15 -18.29 -6.51 5.04
C TYR A 15 -18.70 -5.04 5.15
N GLN A 16 -18.41 -4.42 6.28
CA GLN A 16 -18.74 -3.01 6.54
C GLN A 16 -18.06 -2.01 5.62
N ASN A 17 -16.94 -2.39 4.99
CA ASN A 17 -16.17 -1.55 4.08
C ASN A 17 -16.59 -1.70 2.61
N ALA A 18 -17.42 -2.67 2.29
CA ALA A 18 -17.81 -2.98 0.91
C ALA A 18 -18.40 -1.79 0.16
N ILE A 19 -19.25 -1.00 0.83
CA ILE A 19 -19.88 0.20 0.24
C ILE A 19 -18.83 1.26 -0.11
N PHE A 20 -17.86 1.49 0.78
CA PHE A 20 -16.80 2.46 0.55
C PHE A 20 -15.85 2.03 -0.55
N LEU A 21 -15.55 0.73 -0.64
CA LEU A 21 -14.73 0.18 -1.73
C LEU A 21 -15.45 0.31 -3.07
N GLU A 22 -16.75 0.06 -3.12
CA GLU A 22 -17.53 0.25 -4.34
C GLU A 22 -17.57 1.73 -4.76
N ALA A 23 -17.74 2.65 -3.82
CA ALA A 23 -17.67 4.09 -4.10
C ALA A 23 -16.29 4.49 -4.65
N ALA A 24 -15.21 3.99 -4.06
CA ALA A 24 -13.84 4.23 -4.53
C ALA A 24 -13.62 3.66 -5.94
N ARG A 25 -14.14 2.47 -6.22
CA ARG A 25 -14.09 1.85 -7.56
C ARG A 25 -14.75 2.74 -8.61
N ILE A 26 -15.95 3.23 -8.31
CA ILE A 26 -16.70 4.10 -9.23
C ILE A 26 -15.97 5.43 -9.45
N LEU A 27 -15.43 6.04 -8.38
CA LEU A 27 -14.65 7.27 -8.48
C LEU A 27 -13.42 7.08 -9.36
N LYS A 28 -12.67 6.01 -9.13
CA LYS A 28 -11.48 5.67 -9.95
C LYS A 28 -11.85 5.42 -11.40
N LEU A 29 -12.95 4.72 -11.67
CA LEU A 29 -13.42 4.44 -13.02
C LEU A 29 -13.78 5.73 -13.78
N LYS A 30 -14.46 6.66 -13.11
CA LYS A 30 -14.86 7.94 -13.71
C LYS A 30 -13.72 8.94 -13.86
N ASN A 31 -12.74 8.89 -12.96
CA ASN A 31 -11.66 9.87 -12.88
C ASN A 31 -10.30 9.15 -12.71
N PRO A 32 -9.89 8.33 -13.68
CA PRO A 32 -8.72 7.46 -13.51
C PRO A 32 -7.40 8.22 -13.30
N LYS A 33 -7.31 9.47 -13.75
CA LYS A 33 -6.12 10.31 -13.58
C LYS A 33 -6.11 11.11 -12.28
N ASP A 34 -7.28 11.32 -11.68
CA ASP A 34 -7.43 12.19 -10.51
C ASP A 34 -7.59 11.38 -9.21
N VAL A 35 -7.72 10.06 -9.30
CA VAL A 35 -7.90 9.17 -8.16
C VAL A 35 -6.75 8.18 -8.08
N MET A 36 -6.04 8.22 -6.97
CA MET A 36 -4.96 7.30 -6.64
C MET A 36 -5.40 6.37 -5.52
N VAL A 37 -5.15 5.09 -5.68
CA VAL A 37 -5.42 4.06 -4.66
C VAL A 37 -4.12 3.62 -4.01
N VAL A 38 -4.02 3.87 -2.72
CA VAL A 38 -2.86 3.49 -1.90
C VAL A 38 -3.26 2.38 -0.95
N MET A 39 -2.58 1.24 -1.03
CA MET A 39 -2.77 0.12 -0.13
C MET A 39 -1.75 0.18 0.99
N VAL A 40 -2.20 0.24 2.23
CA VAL A 40 -1.33 0.10 3.40
C VAL A 40 -1.38 -1.34 3.89
N SER A 41 -0.24 -2.00 3.97
CA SER A 41 -0.15 -3.39 4.37
C SER A 41 1.00 -3.62 5.33
N TYR A 42 0.97 -4.73 6.07
CA TYR A 42 1.99 -5.13 7.03
C TYR A 42 2.72 -6.39 6.55
N LEU A 43 4.05 -6.37 6.66
CA LEU A 43 4.92 -7.50 6.36
C LEU A 43 5.52 -8.05 7.66
N PRO A 44 4.96 -9.13 8.21
CA PRO A 44 5.45 -9.69 9.47
C PRO A 44 6.81 -10.37 9.31
N ILE A 45 7.62 -10.28 10.37
CA ILE A 45 8.84 -11.07 10.53
C ILE A 45 8.58 -12.06 11.67
N PRO A 46 8.30 -13.33 11.35
CA PRO A 46 8.08 -14.35 12.39
C PRO A 46 9.34 -14.55 13.23
N ASN A 47 9.20 -14.52 14.54
CA ASN A 47 10.30 -14.59 15.51
C ASN A 47 11.25 -15.78 15.33
N ASN A 48 10.77 -16.88 14.73
CA ASN A 48 11.55 -18.12 14.58
C ASN A 48 12.30 -18.25 13.25
N LEU A 49 12.05 -17.40 12.28
CA LEU A 49 12.60 -17.52 10.92
C LEU A 49 13.40 -16.33 10.45
N GLY A 50 13.34 -15.18 11.15
CA GLY A 50 14.10 -13.97 10.81
C GLY A 50 13.85 -13.41 9.40
N GLU A 51 12.91 -13.98 8.63
CA GLU A 51 12.61 -13.60 7.26
C GLU A 51 11.26 -12.89 7.15
N MET A 52 11.27 -11.73 6.53
CA MET A 52 10.06 -10.95 6.25
C MET A 52 9.12 -11.70 5.29
N LYS A 53 7.84 -11.79 5.62
CA LYS A 53 6.84 -12.46 4.81
C LYS A 53 6.06 -11.45 3.97
N THR A 54 6.07 -11.66 2.65
CA THR A 54 5.35 -10.81 1.68
C THR A 54 3.95 -11.35 1.32
N LYS A 55 3.66 -12.59 1.66
CA LYS A 55 2.41 -13.24 1.28
C LYS A 55 1.14 -12.58 1.83
N PRO A 56 1.11 -12.08 3.08
CA PRO A 56 -0.05 -11.33 3.58
C PRO A 56 -0.37 -10.10 2.72
N THR A 57 0.64 -9.35 2.31
CA THR A 57 0.48 -8.20 1.41
C THR A 57 -0.04 -8.63 0.04
N GLN A 58 0.50 -9.70 -0.53
CA GLN A 58 0.03 -10.24 -1.80
C GLN A 58 -1.45 -10.65 -1.73
N ASN A 59 -1.86 -11.32 -0.66
CA ASN A 59 -3.24 -11.72 -0.44
C ASN A 59 -4.17 -10.51 -0.26
N ALA A 60 -3.75 -9.50 0.49
CA ALA A 60 -4.52 -8.28 0.68
C ALA A 60 -4.75 -7.54 -0.65
N VAL A 61 -3.73 -7.45 -1.51
CA VAL A 61 -3.87 -6.84 -2.83
C VAL A 61 -4.80 -7.66 -3.73
N ARG A 62 -4.68 -8.99 -3.72
CA ARG A 62 -5.61 -9.85 -4.47
C ARG A 62 -7.06 -9.67 -4.02
N GLN A 63 -7.28 -9.53 -2.73
CA GLN A 63 -8.60 -9.27 -2.18
C GLN A 63 -9.15 -7.90 -2.62
N LEU A 64 -8.30 -6.86 -2.64
CA LEU A 64 -8.64 -5.56 -3.20
C LEU A 64 -9.00 -5.68 -4.68
N ASN A 65 -8.22 -6.42 -5.45
CA ASN A 65 -8.49 -6.67 -6.87
C ASN A 65 -9.83 -7.38 -7.09
N SER A 66 -10.26 -8.23 -6.17
CA SER A 66 -11.55 -8.92 -6.26
C SER A 66 -12.76 -7.95 -6.19
N TYR A 67 -12.56 -6.76 -5.63
CA TYR A 67 -13.54 -5.66 -5.66
C TYR A 67 -13.46 -4.80 -6.94
N GLY A 68 -12.59 -5.15 -7.89
CA GLY A 68 -12.39 -4.39 -9.12
C GLY A 68 -11.50 -3.15 -8.94
N ILE A 69 -10.68 -3.12 -7.90
CA ILE A 69 -9.77 -2.02 -7.59
C ILE A 69 -8.34 -2.49 -7.70
N ASN A 70 -7.50 -1.75 -8.44
CA ASN A 70 -6.06 -1.95 -8.47
C ASN A 70 -5.37 -0.89 -7.60
N ALA A 71 -4.44 -1.31 -6.77
CA ALA A 71 -3.59 -0.39 -6.04
C ALA A 71 -2.58 0.26 -6.99
N ASP A 72 -2.45 1.57 -6.92
CA ASP A 72 -1.42 2.32 -7.66
C ASP A 72 -0.10 2.34 -6.88
N MET A 73 -0.18 2.24 -5.56
CA MET A 73 0.95 2.25 -4.64
C MET A 73 0.68 1.33 -3.45
N ILE A 74 1.75 0.77 -2.91
CA ILE A 74 1.71 0.00 -1.66
C ILE A 74 2.63 0.66 -0.65
N ILE A 75 2.10 1.02 0.52
CA ILE A 75 2.90 1.39 1.69
C ILE A 75 3.05 0.14 2.54
N ALA A 76 4.25 -0.39 2.58
CA ALA A 76 4.56 -1.66 3.21
C ALA A 76 5.18 -1.44 4.59
N ARG A 77 4.38 -1.62 5.63
CA ARG A 77 4.80 -1.50 7.03
C ARG A 77 5.54 -2.75 7.47
N SER A 78 6.62 -2.57 8.20
CA SER A 78 7.45 -3.67 8.72
C SER A 78 8.34 -3.18 9.86
N GLU A 79 8.88 -4.10 10.65
CA GLU A 79 9.82 -3.76 11.73
C GLU A 79 11.11 -3.15 11.18
N VAL A 80 11.55 -3.59 10.01
CA VAL A 80 12.78 -3.13 9.36
C VAL A 80 12.51 -2.66 7.94
N PRO A 81 13.38 -1.83 7.33
CA PRO A 81 13.21 -1.40 5.95
C PRO A 81 13.13 -2.58 4.98
N ILE A 82 12.32 -2.43 3.94
CA ILE A 82 12.14 -3.43 2.89
C ILE A 82 13.24 -3.28 1.85
N ASP A 83 13.96 -4.36 1.56
CA ASP A 83 14.99 -4.38 0.54
C ASP A 83 14.38 -4.42 -0.89
N HIS A 84 15.22 -4.13 -1.88
CA HIS A 84 14.82 -4.10 -3.28
C HIS A 84 14.28 -5.45 -3.76
N LYS A 85 14.89 -6.55 -3.36
CA LYS A 85 14.47 -7.91 -3.72
C LYS A 85 13.03 -8.21 -3.27
N ARG A 86 12.65 -7.77 -2.07
CA ARG A 86 11.28 -7.92 -1.55
C ARG A 86 10.30 -6.98 -2.24
N LYS A 87 10.71 -5.78 -2.58
CA LYS A 87 9.89 -4.86 -3.41
C LYS A 87 9.60 -5.45 -4.78
N GLU A 88 10.59 -6.04 -5.43
CA GLU A 88 10.40 -6.75 -6.71
C GLU A 88 9.47 -7.95 -6.59
N LYS A 89 9.61 -8.74 -5.53
CA LYS A 89 8.74 -9.87 -5.27
C LYS A 89 7.28 -9.44 -5.09
N ILE A 90 7.04 -8.36 -4.37
CA ILE A 90 5.70 -7.78 -4.20
C ILE A 90 5.19 -7.26 -5.56
N ALA A 91 6.01 -6.53 -6.30
CA ALA A 91 5.66 -6.01 -7.62
C ALA A 91 5.23 -7.11 -8.59
N LEU A 92 6.01 -8.19 -8.66
CA LEU A 92 5.71 -9.33 -9.52
C LEU A 92 4.39 -10.01 -9.14
N ALA A 93 4.11 -10.14 -7.86
CA ALA A 93 2.91 -10.80 -7.37
C ALA A 93 1.64 -9.93 -7.44
N THR A 94 1.78 -8.61 -7.41
CA THR A 94 0.65 -7.67 -7.29
C THR A 94 0.40 -6.84 -8.54
N GLY A 95 1.39 -6.73 -9.43
CA GLY A 95 1.33 -5.84 -10.59
C GLY A 95 1.64 -4.37 -10.27
N VAL A 96 1.89 -4.03 -9.01
CA VAL A 96 2.32 -2.68 -8.61
C VAL A 96 3.82 -2.55 -8.88
N PRO A 97 4.29 -1.52 -9.61
CA PRO A 97 5.71 -1.34 -9.87
C PRO A 97 6.53 -1.29 -8.57
N ALA A 98 7.74 -1.88 -8.59
CA ALA A 98 8.59 -1.92 -7.40
C ALA A 98 8.89 -0.53 -6.82
N ASP A 99 9.03 0.47 -7.67
CA ASP A 99 9.23 1.87 -7.27
C ASP A 99 8.01 2.49 -6.57
N ASN A 100 6.84 1.90 -6.73
CA ASN A 100 5.61 2.31 -6.05
C ASN A 100 5.34 1.48 -4.78
N VAL A 101 6.27 0.62 -4.40
CA VAL A 101 6.27 -0.08 -3.11
C VAL A 101 7.14 0.73 -2.14
N ILE A 102 6.50 1.48 -1.26
CA ILE A 102 7.15 2.38 -0.30
C ILE A 102 7.38 1.64 1.01
N SER A 103 8.62 1.65 1.48
CA SER A 103 8.99 1.07 2.77
C SER A 103 8.55 1.98 3.92
N ALA A 104 7.86 1.41 4.90
CA ALA A 104 7.44 2.09 6.11
C ALA A 104 7.94 1.30 7.35
N PRO A 105 9.24 1.39 7.66
CA PRO A 105 9.78 0.70 8.83
C PRO A 105 9.28 1.34 10.14
N ASP A 106 9.32 0.55 11.21
CA ASP A 106 9.05 1.07 12.54
C ASP A 106 10.08 2.14 12.91
N ILE A 107 9.62 3.21 13.52
CA ILE A 107 10.40 4.39 13.88
C ILE A 107 10.05 4.84 15.30
N GLU A 108 10.99 5.50 15.98
CA GLU A 108 10.78 5.96 17.35
C GLU A 108 9.74 7.08 17.47
N SER A 109 9.67 7.95 16.48
CA SER A 109 8.74 9.07 16.46
C SER A 109 7.86 9.08 15.21
N ILE A 110 6.56 9.19 15.40
CA ILE A 110 5.59 9.33 14.29
C ILE A 110 5.84 10.58 13.45
N TYR A 111 6.49 11.59 14.00
CA TYR A 111 6.83 12.82 13.28
C TYR A 111 7.95 12.62 12.24
N ASP A 112 8.68 11.51 12.32
CA ASP A 112 9.71 11.15 11.35
C ASP A 112 9.15 10.35 10.16
N VAL A 113 7.89 9.93 10.20
CA VAL A 113 7.23 9.17 9.11
C VAL A 113 7.36 9.88 7.76
N PRO A 114 7.05 11.18 7.62
CA PRO A 114 7.17 11.86 6.34
C PRO A 114 8.61 11.86 5.79
N ILE A 115 9.60 11.98 6.66
CA ILE A 115 11.03 11.96 6.28
C ILE A 115 11.40 10.59 5.72
N HIS A 116 10.94 9.52 6.34
CA HIS A 116 11.18 8.15 5.85
C HIS A 116 10.50 7.90 4.51
N PHE A 117 9.28 8.38 4.32
CA PHE A 117 8.58 8.28 3.04
C PHE A 117 9.30 9.05 1.93
N GLU A 118 9.84 10.23 2.22
CA GLU A 118 10.61 11.00 1.24
C GLU A 118 11.91 10.31 0.83
N LYS A 119 12.60 9.64 1.76
CA LYS A 119 13.79 8.83 1.44
C LYS A 119 13.48 7.72 0.43
N ASP A 120 12.27 7.21 0.44
CA ASP A 120 11.80 6.15 -0.48
C ASP A 120 11.07 6.72 -1.71
N GLY A 121 11.01 8.05 -1.83
CA GLY A 121 10.53 8.74 -3.03
C GLY A 121 9.02 8.91 -3.13
N LEU A 122 8.29 8.91 -2.01
CA LEU A 122 6.82 8.99 -1.99
C LEU A 122 6.30 10.21 -2.77
N SER A 123 6.78 11.41 -2.47
CA SER A 123 6.30 12.64 -3.12
C SER A 123 6.50 12.63 -4.63
N LYS A 124 7.61 12.08 -5.08
CA LYS A 124 7.90 11.94 -6.51
C LYS A 124 6.85 11.04 -7.17
N ARG A 125 6.55 9.89 -6.55
CA ARG A 125 5.60 8.92 -7.10
C ARG A 125 4.16 9.42 -7.10
N VAL A 126 3.76 10.16 -6.09
CA VAL A 126 2.41 10.75 -6.04
C VAL A 126 2.21 11.81 -7.13
N ARG A 127 3.28 12.51 -7.52
CA ARG A 127 3.22 13.55 -8.56
C ARG A 127 3.33 13.05 -9.99
N GLU A 128 3.85 11.85 -10.16
CA GLU A 128 3.92 11.18 -11.46
C GLU A 128 2.58 10.53 -11.85
#